data_37cc851207a0e0b28e45446878845af4
#
_entry.id   37cc851207a0e0b28e45446878845af4
#
_cell.length_a   1.000
_cell.length_b   1.000
_cell.length_c   1.000
_cell.angle_alpha   90.00
_cell.angle_beta   90.00
_cell.angle_gamma   90.00
#
_symmetry.space_group_name_H-M   'P 1'
#
loop_
_entity.id
_entity.type
_entity.pdbx_description
1 polymer ?
#
loop_
_entity_poly.entity_id
_entity_poly.type
_entity_poly.pdbx_seq_one_letter_code
_entity_poly.pdbx_strand_id
1 'polypeptide(L)'
;MNTLPEHSCDVLIIGSGAAGLSLALRLADQHQVIVLSKGPVTEGSTFYAQGGIAAVFDETDSIDSHVEDTLIAGAGICDRHAVEFVASNARSCVQWLIDQGVLFDTHIQPNGEESYHLTREGGHSHRRILHAADATGREVETTLVGKAQNHPNIRVLERSNAVDLIVSDKIGLPGTRRVVGAWVWNRNKETVETCHAKAVVLATGGASKVYQYTTNPDISSGDGIAMAWRAGCRIANLEFNQFHPTALYHPQARNFLLTEALRGEGAYLKRPDGTRFMPDFDERGELAPRDIVARAIDHEMKRLGADCMFLDISHKPADFIRQHFPMIYEKLLGLGIDLTKKPVPIVPAAHYTCGGVMVDDQDRKSTRLN
;
A
#
# COMPACT_ATOMS: atom_id res chain seq x y z
N MET A 1 -20.75 15.73 35.45
CA MET A 1 -20.14 15.71 34.09
C MET A 1 -19.78 14.28 33.81
N ASN A 2 -20.38 13.66 32.77
CA ASN A 2 -19.94 12.33 32.38
C ASN A 2 -18.50 12.44 31.85
N THR A 3 -17.55 11.87 32.56
CA THR A 3 -16.18 11.73 32.06
C THR A 3 -16.19 10.79 30.86
N LEU A 4 -15.57 11.20 29.76
CA LEU A 4 -15.40 10.32 28.59
C LEU A 4 -14.54 9.12 29.01
N PRO A 5 -14.80 7.92 28.44
CA PRO A 5 -13.93 6.77 28.64
C PRO A 5 -12.51 7.09 28.19
N GLU A 6 -11.52 6.73 28.99
CA GLU A 6 -10.10 7.06 28.75
C GLU A 6 -9.25 5.83 28.54
N HIS A 7 -8.32 5.96 27.59
CA HIS A 7 -7.21 5.03 27.39
C HIS A 7 -5.89 5.79 27.62
N SER A 8 -4.89 5.10 28.12
CA SER A 8 -3.54 5.65 28.30
C SER A 8 -2.50 4.66 27.81
N CYS A 9 -1.43 5.17 27.16
CA CYS A 9 -0.30 4.38 26.67
C CYS A 9 0.96 5.26 26.55
N ASP A 10 2.11 4.61 26.28
CA ASP A 10 3.32 5.34 25.93
C ASP A 10 3.25 5.83 24.50
N VAL A 11 2.86 4.95 23.57
CA VAL A 11 2.76 5.25 22.14
C VAL A 11 1.39 4.87 21.59
N LEU A 12 0.72 5.84 20.99
CA LEU A 12 -0.51 5.67 20.23
C LEU A 12 -0.18 5.62 18.73
N ILE A 13 -0.49 4.52 18.09
CA ILE A 13 -0.32 4.33 16.63
C ILE A 13 -1.70 4.34 15.98
N ILE A 14 -1.93 5.27 15.07
CA ILE A 14 -3.18 5.40 14.32
C ILE A 14 -3.00 4.75 12.94
N GLY A 15 -3.54 3.55 12.79
CA GLY A 15 -3.45 2.71 11.60
C GLY A 15 -2.79 1.36 11.87
N SER A 16 -3.44 0.29 11.42
CA SER A 16 -3.08 -1.11 11.65
C SER A 16 -2.48 -1.81 10.42
N GLY A 17 -2.05 -1.08 9.40
CA GLY A 17 -1.33 -1.64 8.26
C GLY A 17 0.14 -1.97 8.59
N ALA A 18 0.90 -2.46 7.61
CA ALA A 18 2.28 -2.90 7.78
C ALA A 18 3.17 -1.90 8.55
N ALA A 19 3.07 -0.60 8.26
CA ALA A 19 3.86 0.42 8.95
C ALA A 19 3.51 0.50 10.45
N GLY A 20 2.22 0.56 10.78
CA GLY A 20 1.77 0.66 12.17
C GLY A 20 2.09 -0.58 13.00
N LEU A 21 1.83 -1.76 12.45
CA LEU A 21 2.11 -3.03 13.15
C LEU A 21 3.61 -3.30 13.28
N SER A 22 4.41 -3.00 12.25
CA SER A 22 5.87 -3.13 12.35
C SER A 22 6.45 -2.22 13.42
N LEU A 23 5.98 -0.97 13.50
CA LEU A 23 6.42 -0.06 14.56
C LEU A 23 5.95 -0.53 15.94
N ALA A 24 4.70 -0.97 16.07
CA ALA A 24 4.18 -1.49 17.33
C ALA A 24 5.04 -2.62 17.89
N LEU A 25 5.36 -3.61 17.05
CA LEU A 25 6.19 -4.76 17.43
C LEU A 25 7.62 -4.36 17.80
N ARG A 26 8.20 -3.36 17.13
CA ARG A 26 9.56 -2.87 17.43
C ARG A 26 9.64 -2.09 18.75
N LEU A 27 8.52 -1.49 19.19
CA LEU A 27 8.47 -0.67 20.42
C LEU A 27 7.98 -1.45 21.65
N ALA A 28 7.25 -2.53 21.44
CA ALA A 28 6.46 -3.17 22.49
C ALA A 28 7.29 -3.82 23.61
N ASP A 29 8.55 -4.18 23.38
CA ASP A 29 9.41 -4.69 24.44
C ASP A 29 9.68 -3.68 25.57
N GLN A 30 9.60 -2.37 25.25
CA GLN A 30 9.93 -1.30 26.18
C GLN A 30 8.78 -0.34 26.48
N HIS A 31 7.68 -0.42 25.69
CA HIS A 31 6.59 0.56 25.73
C HIS A 31 5.23 -0.11 25.71
N GLN A 32 4.26 0.51 26.39
CA GLN A 32 2.84 0.20 26.23
C GLN A 32 2.30 0.88 24.96
N VAL A 33 1.85 0.08 24.00
CA VAL A 33 1.42 0.54 22.69
C VAL A 33 -0.07 0.30 22.50
N ILE A 34 -0.77 1.31 22.00
CA ILE A 34 -2.13 1.16 21.48
C ILE A 34 -2.09 1.37 19.98
N VAL A 35 -2.66 0.42 19.23
CA VAL A 35 -2.87 0.52 17.78
C VAL A 35 -4.37 0.71 17.52
N LEU A 36 -4.74 1.79 16.84
CA LEU A 36 -6.11 2.02 16.41
C LEU A 36 -6.32 1.51 14.99
N SER A 37 -7.34 0.70 14.80
CA SER A 37 -7.84 0.30 13.49
C SER A 37 -9.24 0.87 13.26
N LYS A 38 -9.43 1.57 12.15
CA LYS A 38 -10.71 2.17 11.74
C LYS A 38 -11.79 1.14 11.42
N GLY A 39 -11.37 -0.03 10.90
CA GLY A 39 -12.18 -1.21 10.62
C GLY A 39 -11.72 -2.42 11.44
N PRO A 40 -11.98 -3.64 10.96
CA PRO A 40 -11.23 -4.83 11.38
C PRO A 40 -9.73 -4.62 11.17
N VAL A 41 -8.90 -5.26 11.98
CA VAL A 41 -7.43 -5.05 11.94
C VAL A 41 -6.81 -5.39 10.59
N THR A 42 -7.38 -6.36 9.87
CA THR A 42 -6.96 -6.79 8.53
C THR A 42 -7.57 -5.96 7.40
N GLU A 43 -8.44 -4.99 7.69
CA GLU A 43 -9.01 -4.13 6.66
C GLU A 43 -8.06 -2.96 6.37
N GLY A 44 -7.19 -3.13 5.38
CA GLY A 44 -6.20 -2.14 5.01
C GLY A 44 -5.58 -2.39 3.65
N SER A 45 -4.92 -1.38 3.09
CA SER A 45 -4.26 -1.51 1.78
C SER A 45 -3.16 -2.59 1.80
N THR A 46 -2.53 -2.84 2.94
CA THR A 46 -1.53 -3.90 3.09
C THR A 46 -2.14 -5.27 2.80
N PHE A 47 -3.27 -5.60 3.43
CA PHE A 47 -3.91 -6.92 3.27
C PHE A 47 -4.27 -7.24 1.81
N TYR A 48 -4.65 -6.22 1.05
CA TYR A 48 -5.05 -6.37 -0.36
C TYR A 48 -3.90 -6.19 -1.35
N ALA A 49 -2.68 -5.91 -0.90
CA ALA A 49 -1.52 -5.77 -1.76
C ALA A 49 -1.13 -7.11 -2.38
N GLN A 50 -1.19 -7.19 -3.72
CA GLN A 50 -0.89 -8.39 -4.50
C GLN A 50 0.57 -8.46 -4.92
N GLY A 51 1.18 -7.29 -5.22
CA GLY A 51 2.59 -7.17 -5.58
C GLY A 51 3.53 -7.46 -4.40
N GLY A 52 4.82 -7.58 -4.72
CA GLY A 52 5.84 -7.86 -3.72
C GLY A 52 6.50 -6.61 -3.14
N ILE A 53 7.61 -6.83 -2.46
CA ILE A 53 8.44 -5.81 -1.84
C ILE A 53 9.77 -5.73 -2.58
N ALA A 54 10.11 -4.53 -3.08
CA ALA A 54 11.37 -4.29 -3.76
C ALA A 54 12.54 -4.15 -2.77
N ALA A 55 13.53 -5.02 -2.90
CA ALA A 55 14.78 -4.93 -2.14
C ALA A 55 15.91 -5.67 -2.88
N VAL A 56 17.13 -5.17 -2.76
CA VAL A 56 18.30 -5.78 -3.40
C VAL A 56 18.74 -7.00 -2.60
N PHE A 57 18.47 -8.19 -3.13
CA PHE A 57 18.90 -9.49 -2.56
C PHE A 57 19.84 -10.25 -3.48
N ASP A 58 19.76 -10.04 -4.80
CA ASP A 58 20.59 -10.68 -5.82
C ASP A 58 21.93 -9.96 -5.99
N GLU A 59 23.02 -10.72 -6.17
CA GLU A 59 24.38 -10.18 -6.34
C GLU A 59 24.56 -9.45 -7.68
N THR A 60 23.70 -9.71 -8.67
CA THR A 60 23.70 -9.02 -9.96
C THR A 60 23.02 -7.67 -9.94
N ASP A 61 22.35 -7.33 -8.83
CA ASP A 61 21.66 -6.05 -8.62
C ASP A 61 22.45 -5.16 -7.64
N SER A 62 22.13 -3.87 -7.61
CA SER A 62 22.74 -2.91 -6.71
C SER A 62 21.76 -1.88 -6.18
N ILE A 63 22.08 -1.28 -5.01
CA ILE A 63 21.32 -0.18 -4.44
C ILE A 63 21.27 1.00 -5.41
N ASP A 64 22.40 1.33 -6.06
CA ASP A 64 22.48 2.42 -7.03
C ASP A 64 21.54 2.20 -8.22
N SER A 65 21.47 0.95 -8.73
CA SER A 65 20.52 0.60 -9.79
C SER A 65 19.08 0.77 -9.33
N HIS A 66 18.75 0.38 -8.08
CA HIS A 66 17.41 0.57 -7.53
C HIS A 66 17.08 2.07 -7.35
N VAL A 67 18.03 2.87 -6.91
CA VAL A 67 17.90 4.33 -6.79
C VAL A 67 17.60 4.97 -8.14
N GLU A 68 18.39 4.65 -9.17
CA GLU A 68 18.21 5.22 -10.51
C GLU A 68 16.86 4.81 -11.13
N ASP A 69 16.45 3.53 -11.02
CA ASP A 69 15.13 3.09 -11.47
C ASP A 69 13.99 3.90 -10.79
N THR A 70 14.15 4.17 -9.49
CA THR A 70 13.16 4.94 -8.72
C THR A 70 13.10 6.41 -9.15
N LEU A 71 14.26 7.04 -9.38
CA LEU A 71 14.35 8.42 -9.84
C LEU A 71 13.77 8.59 -11.25
N ILE A 72 14.02 7.63 -12.14
CA ILE A 72 13.44 7.60 -13.49
C ILE A 72 11.92 7.49 -13.40
N ALA A 73 11.41 6.55 -12.59
CA ALA A 73 9.96 6.38 -12.39
C ALA A 73 9.30 7.61 -11.77
N GLY A 74 10.00 8.32 -10.89
CA GLY A 74 9.52 9.53 -10.23
C GLY A 74 9.54 10.80 -11.10
N ALA A 75 10.08 10.73 -12.32
CA ALA A 75 10.04 11.80 -13.34
C ALA A 75 10.49 13.19 -12.83
N GLY A 76 11.51 13.23 -11.97
CA GLY A 76 12.12 14.46 -11.48
C GLY A 76 11.51 15.07 -10.21
N ILE A 77 10.49 14.44 -9.61
CA ILE A 77 9.88 14.93 -8.36
C ILE A 77 10.37 14.20 -7.10
N CYS A 78 11.21 13.19 -7.23
CA CYS A 78 11.79 12.48 -6.09
C CYS A 78 12.87 13.31 -5.39
N ASP A 79 12.91 13.24 -4.07
CA ASP A 79 14.09 13.61 -3.29
C ASP A 79 15.08 12.44 -3.33
N ARG A 80 16.26 12.66 -3.94
CA ARG A 80 17.30 11.62 -4.09
C ARG A 80 17.73 11.06 -2.75
N HIS A 81 17.93 11.92 -1.73
CA HIS A 81 18.35 11.48 -0.40
C HIS A 81 17.32 10.52 0.24
N ALA A 82 16.03 10.84 0.12
CA ALA A 82 14.96 9.98 0.60
C ALA A 82 14.95 8.63 -0.15
N VAL A 83 15.16 8.64 -1.48
CA VAL A 83 15.23 7.41 -2.29
C VAL A 83 16.43 6.54 -1.88
N GLU A 84 17.61 7.14 -1.72
CA GLU A 84 18.82 6.44 -1.27
C GLU A 84 18.65 5.86 0.13
N PHE A 85 18.04 6.62 1.05
CA PHE A 85 17.73 6.15 2.40
C PHE A 85 16.81 4.92 2.39
N VAL A 86 15.71 4.97 1.64
CA VAL A 86 14.75 3.85 1.54
C VAL A 86 15.38 2.63 0.88
N ALA A 87 16.05 2.79 -0.27
CA ALA A 87 16.67 1.69 -1.00
C ALA A 87 17.77 0.99 -0.19
N SER A 88 18.59 1.78 0.51
CA SER A 88 19.69 1.25 1.35
C SER A 88 19.19 0.45 2.56
N ASN A 89 18.04 0.81 3.12
CA ASN A 89 17.47 0.14 4.28
C ASN A 89 16.49 -0.99 3.91
N ALA A 90 16.12 -1.14 2.65
CA ALA A 90 15.09 -2.08 2.22
C ALA A 90 15.41 -3.53 2.61
N ARG A 91 16.65 -4.00 2.36
CA ARG A 91 17.07 -5.37 2.68
C ARG A 91 16.93 -5.68 4.17
N SER A 92 17.39 -4.79 5.05
CA SER A 92 17.29 -5.00 6.50
C SER A 92 15.84 -4.99 7.00
N CYS A 93 14.98 -4.17 6.40
CA CYS A 93 13.55 -4.13 6.72
C CYS A 93 12.84 -5.41 6.28
N VAL A 94 13.15 -5.94 5.09
CA VAL A 94 12.60 -7.22 4.62
C VAL A 94 13.13 -8.37 5.46
N GLN A 95 14.42 -8.38 5.81
CA GLN A 95 14.98 -9.40 6.70
C GLN A 95 14.24 -9.40 8.04
N TRP A 96 13.94 -8.24 8.61
CA TRP A 96 13.13 -8.16 9.82
C TRP A 96 11.74 -8.78 9.66
N LEU A 97 11.07 -8.61 8.51
CA LEU A 97 9.79 -9.28 8.24
C LEU A 97 9.95 -10.80 8.21
N ILE A 98 11.01 -11.30 7.59
CA ILE A 98 11.36 -12.74 7.57
C ILE A 98 11.58 -13.25 8.99
N ASP A 99 12.33 -12.52 9.81
CA ASP A 99 12.58 -12.84 11.21
C ASP A 99 11.28 -12.82 12.05
N GLN A 100 10.27 -12.03 11.63
CA GLN A 100 8.93 -12.09 12.20
C GLN A 100 8.13 -13.31 11.73
N GLY A 101 8.61 -14.07 10.76
CA GLY A 101 7.96 -15.28 10.24
C GLY A 101 7.13 -15.06 8.97
N VAL A 102 7.30 -13.93 8.30
CA VAL A 102 6.72 -13.72 6.95
C VAL A 102 7.40 -14.67 5.98
N LEU A 103 6.61 -15.45 5.25
CA LEU A 103 7.09 -16.42 4.28
C LEU A 103 7.05 -15.82 2.87
N PHE A 104 8.21 -15.72 2.24
CA PHE A 104 8.34 -15.37 0.82
C PHE A 104 8.64 -16.61 -0.01
N ASP A 105 8.23 -16.59 -1.26
CA ASP A 105 8.46 -17.70 -2.19
C ASP A 105 9.96 -17.92 -2.42
N THR A 106 10.35 -19.19 -2.43
CA THR A 106 11.72 -19.63 -2.68
C THR A 106 11.80 -20.55 -3.88
N HIS A 107 12.97 -20.76 -4.41
CA HIS A 107 13.25 -21.75 -5.44
C HIS A 107 14.62 -22.40 -5.19
N ILE A 108 14.79 -23.61 -5.71
CA ILE A 108 16.06 -24.31 -5.66
C ILE A 108 16.91 -23.91 -6.88
N GLN A 109 18.08 -23.36 -6.63
CA GLN A 109 19.03 -22.99 -7.66
C GLN A 109 19.68 -24.24 -8.31
N PRO A 110 20.30 -24.14 -9.50
CA PRO A 110 21.00 -25.26 -10.14
C PRO A 110 22.12 -25.88 -9.28
N ASN A 111 22.71 -25.14 -8.33
CA ASN A 111 23.70 -25.62 -7.37
C ASN A 111 23.09 -26.36 -6.17
N GLY A 112 21.74 -26.47 -6.09
CA GLY A 112 21.03 -27.11 -5.00
C GLY A 112 20.74 -26.21 -3.79
N GLU A 113 21.14 -24.95 -3.81
CA GLU A 113 20.85 -24.01 -2.74
C GLU A 113 19.44 -23.39 -2.88
N GLU A 114 18.78 -23.18 -1.76
CA GLU A 114 17.52 -22.46 -1.71
C GLU A 114 17.77 -20.96 -1.70
N SER A 115 17.05 -20.22 -2.57
CA SER A 115 17.09 -18.78 -2.63
C SER A 115 15.69 -18.19 -2.83
N TYR A 116 15.50 -16.89 -2.53
CA TYR A 116 14.23 -16.23 -2.77
C TYR A 116 13.93 -16.16 -4.27
N HIS A 117 12.68 -16.48 -4.62
CA HIS A 117 12.19 -16.26 -5.96
C HIS A 117 11.90 -14.77 -6.16
N LEU A 118 12.70 -14.12 -7.00
CA LEU A 118 12.56 -12.69 -7.27
C LEU A 118 11.87 -12.46 -8.62
N THR A 119 10.87 -11.59 -8.64
CA THR A 119 10.21 -11.15 -9.87
C THR A 119 10.68 -9.75 -10.29
N ARG A 120 10.34 -9.36 -11.52
CA ARG A 120 10.58 -8.03 -12.06
C ARG A 120 9.26 -7.41 -12.47
N GLU A 121 8.98 -6.22 -11.96
CA GLU A 121 7.83 -5.42 -12.35
C GLU A 121 8.26 -4.25 -13.26
N GLY A 122 7.29 -3.54 -13.84
CA GLY A 122 7.54 -2.39 -14.71
C GLY A 122 8.34 -1.28 -14.00
N GLY A 123 9.29 -0.68 -14.71
CA GLY A 123 10.18 0.34 -14.16
C GLY A 123 11.42 -0.22 -13.45
N HIS A 124 11.50 -1.50 -13.16
CA HIS A 124 12.69 -2.12 -12.56
C HIS A 124 13.62 -2.69 -13.63
N SER A 125 14.92 -2.39 -13.54
CA SER A 125 15.96 -2.94 -14.41
C SER A 125 16.35 -4.38 -14.04
N HIS A 126 16.22 -4.76 -12.76
CA HIS A 126 16.57 -6.07 -12.22
C HIS A 126 15.39 -6.79 -11.56
N ARG A 127 15.54 -8.10 -11.34
CA ARG A 127 14.63 -8.89 -10.50
C ARG A 127 14.95 -8.60 -9.03
N ARG A 128 14.09 -7.87 -8.34
CA ARG A 128 14.30 -7.49 -6.93
C ARG A 128 13.03 -7.53 -6.08
N ILE A 129 11.95 -8.06 -6.63
CA ILE A 129 10.66 -8.09 -5.96
C ILE A 129 10.49 -9.43 -5.25
N LEU A 130 10.53 -9.40 -3.91
CA LEU A 130 10.15 -10.55 -3.07
C LEU A 130 8.64 -10.63 -3.00
N HIS A 131 8.07 -11.83 -3.09
CA HIS A 131 6.63 -12.02 -3.11
C HIS A 131 6.22 -13.32 -2.42
N ALA A 132 4.93 -13.44 -2.10
CA ALA A 132 4.26 -14.65 -1.65
C ALA A 132 3.07 -14.89 -2.60
N ALA A 133 3.27 -15.70 -3.62
CA ALA A 133 2.34 -15.90 -4.74
C ALA A 133 1.82 -14.54 -5.29
N ASP A 134 0.50 -14.38 -5.37
CA ASP A 134 -0.18 -13.14 -5.75
C ASP A 134 -0.89 -12.45 -4.54
N ALA A 135 -0.40 -12.69 -3.32
CA ALA A 135 -1.03 -12.24 -2.08
C ALA A 135 -0.01 -11.81 -0.99
N THR A 136 1.10 -11.21 -1.39
CA THR A 136 2.21 -10.82 -0.49
C THR A 136 1.75 -9.98 0.70
N GLY A 137 0.86 -9.03 0.47
CA GLY A 137 0.35 -8.18 1.54
C GLY A 137 -0.47 -8.93 2.58
N ARG A 138 -1.22 -9.96 2.17
CA ARG A 138 -1.95 -10.84 3.09
C ARG A 138 -0.98 -11.59 4.00
N GLU A 139 0.08 -12.14 3.46
CA GLU A 139 1.10 -12.88 4.22
C GLU A 139 1.75 -11.96 5.27
N VAL A 140 2.19 -10.77 4.86
CA VAL A 140 2.77 -9.77 5.77
C VAL A 140 1.77 -9.37 6.85
N GLU A 141 0.57 -8.98 6.48
CA GLU A 141 -0.44 -8.47 7.42
C GLU A 141 -0.85 -9.54 8.43
N THR A 142 -1.14 -10.77 7.97
CA THR A 142 -1.57 -11.87 8.84
C THR A 142 -0.50 -12.22 9.87
N THR A 143 0.75 -12.27 9.46
CA THR A 143 1.90 -12.53 10.34
C THR A 143 2.04 -11.44 11.39
N LEU A 144 2.04 -10.17 10.99
CA LEU A 144 2.22 -9.05 11.92
C LEU A 144 1.03 -8.90 12.87
N VAL A 145 -0.21 -9.08 12.38
CA VAL A 145 -1.43 -9.06 13.22
C VAL A 145 -1.37 -10.16 14.28
N GLY A 146 -1.03 -11.39 13.88
CA GLY A 146 -0.92 -12.51 14.82
C GLY A 146 0.07 -12.23 15.95
N LYS A 147 1.22 -11.66 15.61
CA LYS A 147 2.23 -11.28 16.62
C LYS A 147 1.78 -10.12 17.51
N ALA A 148 1.21 -9.07 16.92
CA ALA A 148 0.76 -7.90 17.66
C ALA A 148 -0.38 -8.22 18.63
N GLN A 149 -1.35 -9.04 18.23
CA GLN A 149 -2.47 -9.45 19.08
C GLN A 149 -2.05 -10.36 20.26
N ASN A 150 -0.96 -11.10 20.11
CA ASN A 150 -0.42 -11.97 21.15
C ASN A 150 0.65 -11.29 22.03
N HIS A 151 1.02 -10.03 21.75
CA HIS A 151 2.04 -9.32 22.52
C HIS A 151 1.43 -8.64 23.76
N PRO A 152 1.93 -8.86 24.99
CA PRO A 152 1.33 -8.36 26.23
C PRO A 152 1.28 -6.84 26.33
N ASN A 153 2.19 -6.13 25.67
CA ASN A 153 2.30 -4.68 25.69
C ASN A 153 1.64 -3.98 24.50
N ILE A 154 0.95 -4.72 23.62
CA ILE A 154 0.21 -4.16 22.49
C ILE A 154 -1.29 -4.37 22.70
N ARG A 155 -2.07 -3.30 22.62
CA ARG A 155 -3.53 -3.34 22.56
C ARG A 155 -4.00 -2.86 21.19
N VAL A 156 -4.65 -3.73 20.43
CA VAL A 156 -5.28 -3.35 19.16
C VAL A 156 -6.74 -3.02 19.42
N LEU A 157 -7.14 -1.80 19.10
CA LEU A 157 -8.54 -1.33 19.21
C LEU A 157 -9.12 -1.24 17.80
N GLU A 158 -9.87 -2.27 17.44
CA GLU A 158 -10.60 -2.33 16.17
C GLU A 158 -11.85 -1.45 16.19
N ARG A 159 -12.34 -1.07 15.00
CA ARG A 159 -13.52 -0.23 14.79
C ARG A 159 -13.47 1.06 15.60
N SER A 160 -12.24 1.57 15.79
CA SER A 160 -11.89 2.74 16.58
C SER A 160 -11.30 3.81 15.67
N ASN A 161 -12.12 4.77 15.29
CA ASN A 161 -11.75 5.80 14.33
C ASN A 161 -11.17 7.02 15.07
N ALA A 162 -9.90 7.34 14.82
CA ALA A 162 -9.34 8.61 15.29
C ALA A 162 -10.05 9.78 14.58
N VAL A 163 -10.69 10.64 15.34
CA VAL A 163 -11.45 11.79 14.83
C VAL A 163 -10.56 13.02 14.68
N ASP A 164 -9.76 13.30 15.72
CA ASP A 164 -8.78 14.39 15.71
C ASP A 164 -7.68 14.16 16.75
N LEU A 165 -6.54 14.85 16.55
CA LEU A 165 -5.44 14.87 17.51
C LEU A 165 -5.73 15.83 18.67
N ILE A 166 -5.38 15.41 19.89
CA ILE A 166 -5.43 16.26 21.07
C ILE A 166 -4.14 17.09 21.12
N VAL A 167 -4.24 18.38 20.83
CA VAL A 167 -3.11 19.31 20.82
C VAL A 167 -3.14 20.11 22.12
N SER A 168 -2.02 20.13 22.84
CA SER A 168 -1.93 20.66 24.22
C SER A 168 -2.45 22.08 24.39
N ASP A 169 -2.13 23.01 23.48
CA ASP A 169 -2.57 24.39 23.52
C ASP A 169 -4.08 24.56 23.29
N LYS A 170 -4.68 23.69 22.47
CA LYS A 170 -6.13 23.72 22.21
C LYS A 170 -6.99 23.31 23.42
N ILE A 171 -6.38 22.58 24.36
CA ILE A 171 -7.04 22.13 25.59
C ILE A 171 -6.52 22.86 26.84
N GLY A 172 -5.77 23.95 26.67
CA GLY A 172 -5.29 24.80 27.75
C GLY A 172 -4.14 24.20 28.59
N LEU A 173 -3.45 23.18 28.12
CA LEU A 173 -2.27 22.64 28.81
C LEU A 173 -1.08 23.58 28.62
N PRO A 174 -0.37 23.93 29.69
CA PRO A 174 0.80 24.83 29.63
C PRO A 174 2.00 24.16 28.97
N GLY A 175 2.94 24.94 28.48
CA GLY A 175 4.21 24.49 27.92
C GLY A 175 4.23 24.47 26.39
N THR A 176 5.23 23.79 25.83
CA THR A 176 5.39 23.68 24.36
C THR A 176 4.22 22.97 23.72
N ARG A 177 3.75 23.53 22.62
CA ARG A 177 2.70 22.89 21.78
C ARG A 177 3.11 21.50 21.33
N ARG A 178 2.30 20.49 21.68
CA ARG A 178 2.53 19.09 21.35
C ARG A 178 1.23 18.32 21.22
N VAL A 179 1.26 17.20 20.52
CA VAL A 179 0.16 16.22 20.50
C VAL A 179 0.29 15.35 21.75
N VAL A 180 -0.80 15.19 22.50
CA VAL A 180 -0.87 14.43 23.76
C VAL A 180 -1.85 13.26 23.69
N GLY A 181 -2.39 12.98 22.52
CA GLY A 181 -3.33 11.88 22.28
C GLY A 181 -4.22 12.12 21.08
N ALA A 182 -5.34 11.40 21.04
CA ALA A 182 -6.37 11.54 20.03
C ALA A 182 -7.78 11.37 20.61
N TRP A 183 -8.75 12.05 19.98
CA TRP A 183 -10.17 11.77 20.12
C TRP A 183 -10.52 10.58 19.24
N VAL A 184 -11.19 9.58 19.81
CA VAL A 184 -11.46 8.32 19.15
C VAL A 184 -12.97 8.04 19.18
N TRP A 185 -13.56 7.83 18.00
CA TRP A 185 -14.92 7.31 17.88
C TRP A 185 -14.90 5.80 17.93
N ASN A 186 -15.41 5.23 19.01
CA ASN A 186 -15.61 3.78 19.16
C ASN A 186 -16.92 3.38 18.47
N ARG A 187 -16.83 2.75 17.31
CA ARG A 187 -18.01 2.38 16.51
C ARG A 187 -18.87 1.27 17.14
N ASN A 188 -18.28 0.43 18.00
CA ASN A 188 -19.00 -0.65 18.65
C ASN A 188 -19.85 -0.13 19.82
N LYS A 189 -19.34 0.88 20.55
CA LYS A 189 -20.03 1.50 21.69
C LYS A 189 -20.81 2.76 21.32
N GLU A 190 -20.62 3.26 20.09
CA GLU A 190 -21.19 4.53 19.62
C GLU A 190 -20.86 5.72 20.54
N THR A 191 -19.62 5.75 21.06
CA THR A 191 -19.15 6.78 22.00
C THR A 191 -17.84 7.40 21.52
N VAL A 192 -17.64 8.66 21.88
CA VAL A 192 -16.32 9.30 21.79
C VAL A 192 -15.52 8.93 23.05
N GLU A 193 -14.29 8.49 22.81
CA GLU A 193 -13.31 8.14 23.85
C GLU A 193 -12.07 9.00 23.67
N THR A 194 -11.26 9.15 24.72
CA THR A 194 -9.95 9.80 24.65
C THR A 194 -8.86 8.75 24.77
N CYS A 195 -7.81 8.88 23.96
CA CYS A 195 -6.61 8.09 24.09
C CYS A 195 -5.42 9.03 24.35
N HIS A 196 -4.91 9.03 25.57
CA HIS A 196 -3.75 9.82 25.98
C HIS A 196 -2.46 9.04 25.69
N ALA A 197 -1.46 9.73 25.15
CA ALA A 197 -0.18 9.13 24.83
C ALA A 197 0.98 10.11 24.96
N LYS A 198 2.17 9.59 25.30
CA LYS A 198 3.42 10.37 25.31
C LYS A 198 3.87 10.71 23.89
N ALA A 199 3.62 9.80 22.94
CA ALA A 199 3.88 9.98 21.52
C ALA A 199 2.69 9.47 20.69
N VAL A 200 2.38 10.15 19.57
CA VAL A 200 1.33 9.75 18.62
C VAL A 200 1.95 9.59 17.24
N VAL A 201 1.70 8.46 16.61
CA VAL A 201 2.20 8.11 15.28
C VAL A 201 1.04 7.98 14.32
N LEU A 202 1.13 8.63 13.17
CA LEU A 202 0.19 8.51 12.07
C LEU A 202 0.71 7.47 11.07
N ALA A 203 0.08 6.30 11.04
CA ALA A 203 0.32 5.21 10.07
C ALA A 203 -0.94 4.94 9.23
N THR A 204 -1.66 6.01 8.87
CA THR A 204 -3.05 6.01 8.41
C THR A 204 -3.21 5.72 6.91
N GLY A 205 -2.11 5.48 6.18
CA GLY A 205 -2.15 5.26 4.73
C GLY A 205 -2.55 6.52 3.95
N GLY A 206 -3.06 6.30 2.74
CA GLY A 206 -3.38 7.37 1.79
C GLY A 206 -4.84 7.82 1.79
N ALA A 207 -5.22 8.47 0.66
CA ALA A 207 -6.52 9.13 0.48
C ALA A 207 -7.22 8.73 -0.83
N SER A 208 -6.82 7.63 -1.48
CA SER A 208 -7.29 7.31 -2.83
C SER A 208 -8.79 6.98 -2.91
N LYS A 209 -9.47 6.78 -1.76
CA LYS A 209 -10.93 6.57 -1.71
C LYS A 209 -11.75 7.81 -2.11
N VAL A 210 -11.14 8.97 -2.27
CA VAL A 210 -11.82 10.15 -2.83
C VAL A 210 -12.14 10.01 -4.33
N TYR A 211 -11.51 9.05 -5.01
CA TYR A 211 -11.75 8.77 -6.43
C TYR A 211 -12.84 7.72 -6.62
N GLN A 212 -13.60 7.83 -7.72
CA GLN A 212 -14.65 6.88 -8.08
C GLN A 212 -14.12 5.46 -8.30
N TYR A 213 -12.99 5.34 -9.01
CA TYR A 213 -12.27 4.09 -9.20
C TYR A 213 -11.00 4.12 -8.38
N THR A 214 -10.89 3.19 -7.45
CA THR A 214 -9.71 3.03 -6.59
C THR A 214 -9.51 1.57 -6.25
N THR A 215 -8.26 1.18 -6.07
CA THR A 215 -7.88 -0.15 -5.55
C THR A 215 -7.80 -0.16 -4.03
N ASN A 216 -7.93 0.99 -3.39
CA ASN A 216 -7.84 1.12 -1.94
C ASN A 216 -9.17 0.72 -1.27
N PRO A 217 -9.12 0.14 -0.06
CA PRO A 217 -10.30 -0.16 0.73
C PRO A 217 -11.02 1.12 1.18
N ASP A 218 -12.26 0.97 1.63
CA ASP A 218 -13.12 2.09 2.03
C ASP A 218 -12.58 2.94 3.18
N ILE A 219 -11.65 2.40 3.94
CA ILE A 219 -11.01 3.10 5.05
C ILE A 219 -9.93 4.10 4.63
N SER A 220 -9.44 4.06 3.39
CA SER A 220 -8.35 4.92 2.88
C SER A 220 -8.85 6.31 2.46
N SER A 221 -9.41 7.06 3.40
CA SER A 221 -10.14 8.33 3.19
C SER A 221 -9.33 9.59 3.51
N GLY A 222 -8.03 9.47 3.85
CA GLY A 222 -7.16 10.63 4.13
C GLY A 222 -7.31 11.25 5.51
N ASP A 223 -7.92 10.53 6.47
CA ASP A 223 -8.19 11.05 7.82
C ASP A 223 -6.91 11.53 8.52
N GLY A 224 -5.80 10.77 8.41
CA GLY A 224 -4.53 11.14 9.01
C GLY A 224 -3.94 12.42 8.44
N ILE A 225 -4.05 12.62 7.12
CA ILE A 225 -3.64 13.86 6.45
C ILE A 225 -4.45 15.04 7.00
N ALA A 226 -5.77 14.87 7.11
CA ALA A 226 -6.66 15.90 7.63
C ALA A 226 -6.38 16.25 9.12
N MET A 227 -6.17 15.23 9.97
CA MET A 227 -5.80 15.43 11.38
C MET A 227 -4.46 16.14 11.51
N ALA A 228 -3.46 15.74 10.72
CA ALA A 228 -2.15 16.39 10.71
C ALA A 228 -2.25 17.87 10.29
N TRP A 229 -3.03 18.16 9.25
CA TRP A 229 -3.29 19.54 8.83
C TRP A 229 -3.92 20.37 9.94
N ARG A 230 -4.97 19.86 10.60
CA ARG A 230 -5.63 20.57 11.72
C ARG A 230 -4.70 20.72 12.93
N ALA A 231 -3.75 19.82 13.13
CA ALA A 231 -2.72 19.92 14.14
C ALA A 231 -1.60 20.90 13.77
N GLY A 232 -1.57 21.41 12.52
CA GLY A 232 -0.61 22.39 12.05
C GLY A 232 0.61 21.81 11.34
N CYS A 233 0.57 20.56 10.87
CA CYS A 233 1.60 20.02 10.01
C CYS A 233 1.52 20.59 8.60
N ARG A 234 2.65 20.62 7.89
CA ARG A 234 2.68 20.91 6.46
C ARG A 234 2.21 19.70 5.68
N ILE A 235 1.43 19.96 4.65
CA ILE A 235 0.97 18.94 3.70
C ILE A 235 1.47 19.35 2.32
N ALA A 236 1.95 18.38 1.53
CA ALA A 236 2.47 18.64 0.20
C ALA A 236 2.08 17.53 -0.80
N ASN A 237 2.13 17.88 -2.07
CA ASN A 237 2.05 16.97 -3.22
C ASN A 237 0.77 16.12 -3.30
N LEU A 238 -0.36 16.58 -2.73
CA LEU A 238 -1.63 15.85 -2.76
C LEU A 238 -2.24 15.73 -4.17
N GLU A 239 -1.82 16.58 -5.09
CA GLU A 239 -2.17 16.50 -6.51
C GLU A 239 -1.58 15.28 -7.21
N PHE A 240 -0.50 14.69 -6.68
CA PHE A 240 0.11 13.52 -7.24
C PHE A 240 -0.50 12.25 -6.66
N ASN A 241 -1.24 11.55 -7.50
CA ASN A 241 -1.80 10.24 -7.17
C ASN A 241 -1.45 9.26 -8.29
N GLN A 242 -0.82 8.15 -7.94
CA GLN A 242 -0.54 7.10 -8.91
C GLN A 242 -1.83 6.35 -9.23
N PHE A 243 -2.16 6.22 -10.52
CA PHE A 243 -3.24 5.36 -10.99
C PHE A 243 -2.67 4.01 -11.39
N HIS A 244 -3.19 2.93 -10.80
CA HIS A 244 -2.90 1.60 -11.29
C HIS A 244 -3.67 1.35 -12.58
N PRO A 245 -3.02 0.87 -13.65
CA PRO A 245 -3.66 0.74 -14.97
C PRO A 245 -4.81 -0.25 -15.01
N THR A 246 -4.74 -1.32 -14.20
CA THR A 246 -5.56 -2.52 -14.37
C THR A 246 -6.36 -2.85 -13.11
N ALA A 247 -7.34 -2.02 -12.75
CA ALA A 247 -8.39 -2.39 -11.81
C ALA A 247 -9.55 -3.05 -12.56
N LEU A 248 -10.15 -4.08 -11.97
CA LEU A 248 -11.30 -4.78 -12.57
C LEU A 248 -12.49 -3.82 -12.72
N TYR A 249 -12.99 -3.68 -13.92
CA TYR A 249 -14.25 -2.99 -14.19
C TYR A 249 -15.43 -3.97 -14.03
N HIS A 250 -15.98 -4.03 -12.82
CA HIS A 250 -17.10 -4.92 -12.50
C HIS A 250 -17.96 -4.34 -11.36
N PRO A 251 -19.29 -4.32 -11.46
CA PRO A 251 -20.16 -3.68 -10.46
C PRO A 251 -20.05 -4.28 -9.05
N GLN A 252 -19.70 -5.56 -8.92
CA GLN A 252 -19.56 -6.27 -7.65
C GLN A 252 -18.12 -6.35 -7.11
N ALA A 253 -17.14 -5.75 -7.79
CA ALA A 253 -15.73 -5.85 -7.41
C ALA A 253 -14.96 -4.57 -7.75
N ARG A 254 -15.47 -3.43 -7.28
CA ARG A 254 -14.99 -2.09 -7.67
C ARG A 254 -13.53 -1.77 -7.26
N ASN A 255 -12.98 -2.49 -6.28
CA ASN A 255 -11.65 -2.23 -5.74
C ASN A 255 -10.65 -3.34 -6.12
N PHE A 256 -11.05 -4.31 -6.95
CA PHE A 256 -10.21 -5.47 -7.19
C PHE A 256 -9.08 -5.14 -8.17
N LEU A 257 -7.86 -5.23 -7.68
CA LEU A 257 -6.65 -5.05 -8.46
C LEU A 257 -6.33 -6.31 -9.27
N LEU A 258 -5.96 -6.12 -10.54
CA LEU A 258 -5.29 -7.14 -11.34
C LEU A 258 -3.80 -6.80 -11.36
N THR A 259 -2.99 -7.63 -10.71
CA THR A 259 -1.56 -7.37 -10.48
C THR A 259 -0.80 -7.02 -11.76
N GLU A 260 0.21 -6.19 -11.62
CA GLU A 260 1.13 -5.87 -12.71
C GLU A 260 1.86 -7.09 -13.25
N ALA A 261 2.06 -8.11 -12.43
CA ALA A 261 2.68 -9.36 -12.82
C ALA A 261 1.97 -10.03 -14.02
N LEU A 262 0.64 -9.85 -14.19
CA LEU A 262 -0.05 -10.33 -15.40
C LEU A 262 0.56 -9.72 -16.67
N ARG A 263 0.87 -8.41 -16.67
CA ARG A 263 1.55 -7.75 -17.80
C ARG A 263 3.01 -8.20 -17.90
N GLY A 264 3.67 -8.38 -16.77
CA GLY A 264 5.02 -8.94 -16.68
C GLY A 264 5.14 -10.33 -17.32
N GLU A 265 4.12 -11.16 -17.15
CA GLU A 265 4.01 -12.49 -17.75
C GLU A 265 3.44 -12.47 -19.19
N GLY A 266 3.22 -11.29 -19.75
CA GLY A 266 2.91 -11.09 -21.16
C GLY A 266 1.43 -10.90 -21.49
N ALA A 267 0.59 -10.48 -20.55
CA ALA A 267 -0.77 -10.07 -20.87
C ALA A 267 -0.78 -8.82 -21.75
N TYR A 268 -1.72 -8.77 -22.70
CA TYR A 268 -1.91 -7.67 -23.64
C TYR A 268 -3.05 -6.76 -23.21
N LEU A 269 -2.89 -5.46 -23.48
CA LEU A 269 -3.95 -4.47 -23.35
C LEU A 269 -4.67 -4.29 -24.70
N LYS A 270 -5.99 -4.49 -24.70
CA LYS A 270 -6.81 -4.55 -25.90
C LYS A 270 -7.98 -3.56 -25.86
N ARG A 271 -8.32 -3.04 -27.02
CA ARG A 271 -9.56 -2.28 -27.27
C ARG A 271 -10.78 -3.23 -27.27
N PRO A 272 -12.01 -2.72 -27.24
CA PRO A 272 -13.23 -3.55 -27.34
C PRO A 272 -13.31 -4.41 -28.61
N ASP A 273 -12.67 -3.99 -29.69
CA ASP A 273 -12.59 -4.75 -30.95
C ASP A 273 -11.52 -5.88 -30.93
N GLY A 274 -10.80 -6.05 -29.81
CA GLY A 274 -9.74 -7.05 -29.63
C GLY A 274 -8.36 -6.62 -30.11
N THR A 275 -8.19 -5.40 -30.65
CA THR A 275 -6.89 -4.92 -31.12
C THR A 275 -6.03 -4.45 -29.95
N ARG A 276 -4.75 -4.78 -29.99
CA ARG A 276 -3.73 -4.32 -29.02
C ARG A 276 -3.37 -2.86 -29.31
N PHE A 277 -3.14 -2.03 -28.27
CA PHE A 277 -2.91 -0.60 -28.48
C PHE A 277 -1.62 -0.04 -27.84
N MET A 278 -1.03 -0.71 -26.84
CA MET A 278 0.13 -0.15 -26.15
C MET A 278 1.35 0.19 -27.05
N PRO A 279 1.67 -0.58 -28.10
CA PRO A 279 2.75 -0.23 -29.02
C PRO A 279 2.56 1.13 -29.73
N ASP A 280 1.33 1.65 -29.80
CA ASP A 280 1.04 2.97 -30.39
C ASP A 280 1.47 4.12 -29.44
N PHE A 281 1.70 3.85 -28.16
CA PHE A 281 2.00 4.82 -27.10
C PHE A 281 3.43 4.76 -26.58
N ASP A 282 4.00 3.55 -26.46
CA ASP A 282 5.34 3.34 -25.92
C ASP A 282 5.97 2.07 -26.49
N GLU A 283 7.26 2.13 -26.86
CA GLU A 283 8.00 1.00 -27.44
C GLU A 283 8.11 -0.21 -26.49
N ARG A 284 8.06 0.02 -25.16
CA ARG A 284 8.06 -1.03 -24.14
C ARG A 284 6.70 -1.75 -24.04
N GLY A 285 5.69 -1.25 -24.72
CA GLY A 285 4.33 -1.80 -24.70
C GLY A 285 3.74 -1.86 -23.29
N GLU A 286 3.20 -3.01 -22.91
CA GLU A 286 2.55 -3.22 -21.59
C GLU A 286 3.52 -3.17 -20.41
N LEU A 287 4.84 -3.17 -20.65
CA LEU A 287 5.87 -3.04 -19.62
C LEU A 287 6.33 -1.58 -19.44
N ALA A 288 5.70 -0.62 -20.10
CA ALA A 288 5.90 0.80 -19.84
C ALA A 288 5.51 1.14 -18.38
N PRO A 289 6.06 2.21 -17.76
CA PRO A 289 5.68 2.69 -16.45
C PRO A 289 4.16 2.88 -16.29
N ARG A 290 3.67 2.69 -15.07
CA ARG A 290 2.23 2.70 -14.75
C ARG A 290 1.51 3.95 -15.23
N ASP A 291 2.14 5.11 -15.12
CA ASP A 291 1.56 6.39 -15.55
C ASP A 291 1.35 6.46 -17.07
N ILE A 292 2.30 5.93 -17.87
CA ILE A 292 2.17 5.85 -19.33
C ILE A 292 1.02 4.90 -19.69
N VAL A 293 1.00 3.71 -19.09
CA VAL A 293 -0.06 2.71 -19.36
C VAL A 293 -1.43 3.23 -18.94
N ALA A 294 -1.55 3.84 -17.76
CA ALA A 294 -2.81 4.39 -17.28
C ALA A 294 -3.33 5.51 -18.19
N ARG A 295 -2.45 6.42 -18.64
CA ARG A 295 -2.82 7.48 -19.60
C ARG A 295 -3.19 6.92 -20.97
N ALA A 296 -2.52 5.88 -21.45
CA ALA A 296 -2.88 5.23 -22.70
C ALA A 296 -4.28 4.60 -22.64
N ILE A 297 -4.61 3.91 -21.54
CA ILE A 297 -5.94 3.33 -21.32
C ILE A 297 -7.00 4.44 -21.27
N ASP A 298 -6.78 5.50 -20.47
CA ASP A 298 -7.70 6.63 -20.36
C ASP A 298 -7.92 7.34 -21.71
N HIS A 299 -6.84 7.52 -22.49
CA HIS A 299 -6.92 8.08 -23.84
C HIS A 299 -7.81 7.22 -24.75
N GLU A 300 -7.56 5.91 -24.80
CA GLU A 300 -8.33 5.00 -25.65
C GLU A 300 -9.81 4.92 -25.20
N MET A 301 -10.08 4.90 -23.90
CA MET A 301 -11.44 4.95 -23.38
C MET A 301 -12.17 6.21 -23.86
N LYS A 302 -11.56 7.38 -23.73
CA LYS A 302 -12.13 8.67 -24.16
C LYS A 302 -12.29 8.76 -25.67
N ARG A 303 -11.29 8.33 -26.43
CA ARG A 303 -11.31 8.35 -27.89
C ARG A 303 -12.43 7.49 -28.48
N LEU A 304 -12.69 6.33 -27.85
CA LEU A 304 -13.68 5.35 -28.31
C LEU A 304 -15.06 5.55 -27.67
N GLY A 305 -15.17 6.40 -26.64
CA GLY A 305 -16.39 6.48 -25.83
C GLY A 305 -16.69 5.17 -25.09
N ALA A 306 -15.66 4.41 -24.73
CA ALA A 306 -15.80 3.11 -24.09
C ALA A 306 -15.67 3.23 -22.55
N ASP A 307 -16.46 2.45 -21.83
CA ASP A 307 -16.45 2.42 -20.36
C ASP A 307 -15.23 1.71 -19.76
N CYS A 308 -14.59 0.85 -20.53
CA CYS A 308 -13.42 0.08 -20.10
C CYS A 308 -12.56 -0.35 -21.31
N MET A 309 -11.32 -0.75 -21.01
CA MET A 309 -10.46 -1.52 -21.90
C MET A 309 -10.34 -2.96 -21.40
N PHE A 310 -9.51 -3.79 -22.03
CA PHE A 310 -9.41 -5.22 -21.71
C PHE A 310 -7.95 -5.64 -21.47
N LEU A 311 -7.75 -6.48 -20.45
CA LEU A 311 -6.50 -7.18 -20.18
C LEU A 311 -6.66 -8.65 -20.59
N ASP A 312 -5.78 -9.15 -21.44
CA ASP A 312 -5.87 -10.50 -22.00
C ASP A 312 -4.56 -11.28 -21.83
N ILE A 313 -4.64 -12.39 -21.09
CA ILE A 313 -3.56 -13.37 -20.92
C ILE A 313 -3.98 -14.77 -21.43
N SER A 314 -5.16 -14.90 -22.04
CA SER A 314 -5.75 -16.18 -22.42
C SER A 314 -4.95 -16.96 -23.50
N HIS A 315 -3.95 -16.32 -24.10
CA HIS A 315 -3.00 -16.97 -25.01
C HIS A 315 -1.95 -17.85 -24.29
N LYS A 316 -1.82 -17.70 -22.95
CA LYS A 316 -0.94 -18.56 -22.14
C LYS A 316 -1.63 -19.86 -21.74
N PRO A 317 -0.87 -20.94 -21.47
CA PRO A 317 -1.47 -22.20 -21.00
C PRO A 317 -2.32 -22.00 -19.74
N ALA A 318 -3.49 -22.65 -19.70
CA ALA A 318 -4.42 -22.50 -18.59
C ALA A 318 -3.81 -22.90 -17.23
N ASP A 319 -2.99 -23.95 -17.20
CA ASP A 319 -2.33 -24.39 -15.96
C ASP A 319 -1.27 -23.40 -15.50
N PHE A 320 -0.54 -22.75 -16.42
CA PHE A 320 0.34 -21.64 -16.10
C PHE A 320 -0.42 -20.52 -15.38
N ILE A 321 -1.55 -20.08 -15.94
CA ILE A 321 -2.36 -18.99 -15.37
C ILE A 321 -2.86 -19.34 -13.96
N ARG A 322 -3.37 -20.57 -13.77
CA ARG A 322 -3.89 -21.03 -12.48
C ARG A 322 -2.81 -21.16 -11.40
N GLN A 323 -1.60 -21.55 -11.78
CA GLN A 323 -0.48 -21.71 -10.84
C GLN A 323 0.16 -20.39 -10.47
N HIS A 324 0.28 -19.44 -11.40
CA HIS A 324 0.92 -18.16 -11.16
C HIS A 324 -0.01 -17.10 -10.53
N PHE A 325 -1.32 -17.22 -10.78
CA PHE A 325 -2.32 -16.23 -10.33
C PHE A 325 -3.54 -16.91 -9.69
N PRO A 326 -3.34 -17.78 -8.68
CA PRO A 326 -4.43 -18.60 -8.13
C PRO A 326 -5.54 -17.74 -7.52
N MET A 327 -5.21 -16.71 -6.73
CA MET A 327 -6.19 -15.84 -6.09
C MET A 327 -6.97 -15.00 -7.12
N ILE A 328 -6.29 -14.45 -8.12
CA ILE A 328 -6.93 -13.67 -9.18
C ILE A 328 -7.86 -14.56 -10.01
N TYR A 329 -7.39 -15.76 -10.39
CA TYR A 329 -8.18 -16.71 -11.14
C TYR A 329 -9.47 -17.10 -10.41
N GLU A 330 -9.38 -17.50 -9.14
CA GLU A 330 -10.54 -17.87 -8.31
C GLU A 330 -11.52 -16.70 -8.17
N LYS A 331 -11.01 -15.49 -7.88
CA LYS A 331 -11.84 -14.30 -7.74
C LYS A 331 -12.60 -13.97 -9.01
N LEU A 332 -11.93 -13.98 -10.17
CA LEU A 332 -12.55 -13.70 -11.46
C LEU A 332 -13.55 -14.79 -11.85
N LEU A 333 -13.22 -16.06 -11.62
CA LEU A 333 -14.10 -17.19 -11.88
C LEU A 333 -15.40 -17.07 -11.06
N GLY A 334 -15.29 -16.68 -9.78
CA GLY A 334 -16.44 -16.40 -8.91
C GLY A 334 -17.33 -15.25 -9.39
N LEU A 335 -16.81 -14.38 -10.25
CA LEU A 335 -17.54 -13.29 -10.92
C LEU A 335 -18.00 -13.65 -12.34
N GLY A 336 -17.83 -14.91 -12.77
CA GLY A 336 -18.21 -15.40 -14.09
C GLY A 336 -17.20 -15.07 -15.21
N ILE A 337 -15.98 -14.66 -14.86
CA ILE A 337 -14.91 -14.34 -15.81
C ILE A 337 -13.84 -15.43 -15.73
N ASP A 338 -13.71 -16.25 -16.76
CA ASP A 338 -12.63 -17.26 -16.88
C ASP A 338 -11.40 -16.61 -17.56
N LEU A 339 -10.41 -16.22 -16.75
CA LEU A 339 -9.17 -15.58 -17.17
C LEU A 339 -8.38 -16.41 -18.21
N THR A 340 -8.58 -17.74 -18.25
CA THR A 340 -7.93 -18.62 -19.21
C THR A 340 -8.59 -18.62 -20.59
N LYS A 341 -9.74 -17.97 -20.75
CA LYS A 341 -10.55 -18.01 -21.97
C LYS A 341 -10.98 -16.64 -22.49
N LYS A 342 -11.04 -15.62 -21.62
CA LYS A 342 -11.62 -14.34 -21.97
C LYS A 342 -10.75 -13.19 -21.48
N PRO A 343 -10.67 -12.09 -22.23
CA PRO A 343 -10.15 -10.84 -21.74
C PRO A 343 -10.95 -10.32 -20.54
N VAL A 344 -10.28 -9.66 -19.62
CA VAL A 344 -10.86 -9.08 -18.40
C VAL A 344 -11.09 -7.59 -18.58
N PRO A 345 -12.29 -7.06 -18.33
CA PRO A 345 -12.55 -5.62 -18.43
C PRO A 345 -11.81 -4.86 -17.32
N ILE A 346 -11.13 -3.78 -17.69
CA ILE A 346 -10.28 -3.00 -16.78
C ILE A 346 -10.46 -1.51 -16.95
N VAL A 347 -10.20 -0.77 -15.86
CA VAL A 347 -10.10 0.71 -15.85
C VAL A 347 -8.89 1.15 -15.03
N PRO A 348 -8.30 2.31 -15.31
CA PRO A 348 -7.34 2.93 -14.40
C PRO A 348 -8.02 3.31 -13.09
N ALA A 349 -7.36 3.05 -11.97
CA ALA A 349 -7.90 3.34 -10.65
C ALA A 349 -6.86 4.00 -9.75
N ALA A 350 -7.27 4.97 -8.94
CA ALA A 350 -6.41 5.59 -7.94
C ALA A 350 -5.87 4.54 -6.98
N HIS A 351 -4.55 4.49 -6.83
CA HIS A 351 -3.85 3.41 -6.15
C HIS A 351 -2.97 3.91 -5.01
N TYR A 352 -2.17 4.92 -5.26
CA TYR A 352 -1.18 5.42 -4.31
C TYR A 352 -1.19 6.95 -4.25
N THR A 353 -1.47 7.49 -3.06
CA THR A 353 -1.34 8.92 -2.77
C THR A 353 0.14 9.23 -2.55
N CYS A 354 0.79 9.90 -3.50
CA CYS A 354 2.23 10.17 -3.44
C CYS A 354 2.58 11.28 -2.44
N GLY A 355 1.67 12.22 -2.25
CA GLY A 355 1.79 13.29 -1.27
C GLY A 355 1.31 12.90 0.12
N GLY A 356 1.31 13.88 1.02
CA GLY A 356 0.86 13.70 2.38
C GLY A 356 1.50 14.66 3.36
N VAL A 357 1.66 14.22 4.60
CA VAL A 357 2.30 14.98 5.66
C VAL A 357 3.80 15.08 5.38
N MET A 358 4.32 16.32 5.37
CA MET A 358 5.77 16.52 5.26
C MET A 358 6.45 16.16 6.57
N VAL A 359 7.49 15.33 6.45
CA VAL A 359 8.33 14.87 7.56
C VAL A 359 9.79 15.20 7.30
N ASP A 360 10.63 15.10 8.30
CA ASP A 360 12.08 15.08 8.17
C ASP A 360 12.58 13.63 7.94
N ASP A 361 13.87 13.45 7.82
CA ASP A 361 14.57 12.15 7.63
C ASP A 361 14.39 11.16 8.79
N GLN A 362 13.83 11.61 9.93
CA GLN A 362 13.48 10.80 11.10
C GLN A 362 11.97 10.60 11.24
N ASP A 363 11.21 10.82 10.18
CA ASP A 363 9.75 10.71 10.15
C ASP A 363 9.01 11.62 11.14
N ARG A 364 9.68 12.69 11.61
CA ARG A 364 9.06 13.69 12.47
C ARG A 364 8.39 14.77 11.63
N LYS A 365 7.29 15.31 12.15
CA LYS A 365 6.59 16.41 11.48
C LYS A 365 7.54 17.56 11.17
N SER A 366 7.46 18.11 9.97
CA SER A 366 8.10 19.40 9.68
C SER A 366 7.39 20.51 10.47
N THR A 367 8.15 21.38 11.12
CA THR A 367 7.59 22.58 11.77
C THR A 367 7.01 23.52 10.70
N ARG A 368 5.82 24.06 10.93
CA ARG A 368 5.42 25.26 10.19
C ARG A 368 6.46 26.35 10.48
N LEU A 369 7.05 26.89 9.45
CA LEU A 369 7.64 28.21 9.55
C LEU A 369 6.48 29.16 9.77
N ASN A 370 6.54 29.92 10.87
CA ASN A 370 5.60 31.02 11.16
C ASN A 370 5.70 32.09 10.08
#